data_0d08f8cff335a57094b7da7c482f155c
#
_entry.id   0d08f8cff335a57094b7da7c482f155c
#
_cell.length_a   1.000
_cell.length_b   1.000
_cell.length_c   1.000
_cell.angle_alpha   90.00
_cell.angle_beta   90.00
_cell.angle_gamma   90.00
#
_symmetry.space_group_name_H-M   'P 1'
#
loop_
_entity.id
_entity.type
_entity.pdbx_description
1 polymer ?
#
loop_
_entity_poly.entity_id
_entity_poly.type
_entity_poly.pdbx_seq_one_letter_code
_entity_poly.pdbx_strand_id
1 'polypeptide(L)'
;IICVTSTAAVEEAVLGPGGVVEAGTADKVLVDISTTETDKTREMAARLASDGGAMKWVDAPVSGGPPAAGTGKLAIMAGGDEAAIAQVSAVMNDLAASFTHMGPVGAGQITKMINQVLVLTNYCVLAEALRLAEKGGIDAAKIPAALAPGHAGSNMLQSIYPRMLERDFAPAGYARQV
;
A
#
# COMPACT_ATOMS: atom_id res chain seq x y z
N ILE A 1 -7.14 13.36 4.94
CA ILE A 1 -6.30 12.16 4.69
C ILE A 1 -5.81 11.65 6.03
N ILE A 2 -5.89 10.34 6.26
CA ILE A 2 -5.32 9.66 7.41
C ILE A 2 -4.29 8.61 6.96
N CYS A 3 -3.25 8.43 7.79
CA CYS A 3 -2.19 7.43 7.60
C CYS A 3 -1.70 6.99 8.98
N VAL A 4 -2.21 5.88 9.46
CA VAL A 4 -1.88 5.32 10.77
C VAL A 4 -1.52 3.85 10.69
N THR A 5 -1.09 3.25 11.81
CA THR A 5 -0.37 1.98 11.81
C THR A 5 -1.24 0.73 11.95
N SER A 6 -2.55 0.87 12.18
CA SER A 6 -3.44 -0.29 12.39
C SER A 6 -4.90 0.03 12.13
N THR A 7 -5.72 -0.99 11.92
CA THR A 7 -7.18 -0.88 11.80
C THR A 7 -7.80 -0.20 13.03
N ALA A 8 -7.36 -0.58 14.24
CA ALA A 8 -7.85 0.03 15.48
C ALA A 8 -7.50 1.52 15.59
N ALA A 9 -6.31 1.93 15.12
CA ALA A 9 -5.92 3.33 15.10
C ALA A 9 -6.75 4.16 14.10
N VAL A 10 -7.14 3.56 12.95
CA VAL A 10 -8.07 4.19 12.00
C VAL A 10 -9.45 4.34 12.65
N GLU A 11 -9.96 3.28 13.28
CA GLU A 11 -11.26 3.31 13.95
C GLU A 11 -11.33 4.40 15.02
N GLU A 12 -10.31 4.49 15.87
CA GLU A 12 -10.20 5.52 16.90
C GLU A 12 -10.16 6.93 16.30
N ALA A 13 -9.32 7.15 15.28
CA ALA A 13 -9.18 8.47 14.65
C ALA A 13 -10.45 8.93 13.92
N VAL A 14 -11.23 7.99 13.39
CA VAL A 14 -12.42 8.32 12.61
C VAL A 14 -13.68 8.34 13.46
N LEU A 15 -13.89 7.34 14.31
CA LEU A 15 -15.13 7.07 15.01
C LEU A 15 -15.03 7.26 16.52
N GLY A 16 -13.82 7.47 17.06
CA GLY A 16 -13.59 7.75 18.49
C GLY A 16 -14.03 9.15 18.89
N PRO A 17 -13.99 9.45 20.20
CA PRO A 17 -14.30 10.80 20.71
C PRO A 17 -13.39 11.87 20.09
N GLY A 18 -13.97 12.93 19.54
CA GLY A 18 -13.24 13.96 18.78
C GLY A 18 -12.78 13.52 17.41
N GLY A 19 -13.27 12.36 16.93
CA GLY A 19 -12.91 11.78 15.64
C GLY A 19 -13.52 12.51 14.44
N VAL A 20 -13.08 12.10 13.26
CA VAL A 20 -13.50 12.68 11.97
C VAL A 20 -15.03 12.70 11.80
N VAL A 21 -15.72 11.69 12.35
CA VAL A 21 -17.18 11.55 12.29
C VAL A 21 -17.92 12.77 12.83
N GLU A 22 -17.40 13.43 13.86
CA GLU A 22 -18.03 14.60 14.47
C GLU A 22 -18.02 15.84 13.56
N ALA A 23 -17.07 15.92 12.63
CA ALA A 23 -16.93 17.01 11.67
C ALA A 23 -17.34 16.62 10.24
N GLY A 24 -17.99 15.48 10.07
CA GLY A 24 -18.41 14.95 8.78
C GLY A 24 -19.50 15.78 8.11
N THR A 25 -19.48 15.86 6.80
CA THR A 25 -20.52 16.46 5.96
C THR A 25 -20.51 15.79 4.59
N ALA A 26 -21.63 15.84 3.87
CA ALA A 26 -21.80 15.13 2.58
C ALA A 26 -20.84 15.61 1.45
N ASP A 27 -20.28 16.79 1.57
CA ASP A 27 -19.31 17.37 0.63
C ASP A 27 -17.87 16.98 0.93
N LYS A 28 -17.61 16.33 2.08
CA LYS A 28 -16.27 15.88 2.46
C LYS A 28 -16.02 14.43 2.09
N VAL A 29 -14.77 14.15 1.82
CA VAL A 29 -14.27 12.77 1.57
C VAL A 29 -13.13 12.47 2.53
N LEU A 30 -13.26 11.39 3.29
CA LEU A 30 -12.16 10.82 4.06
C LEU A 30 -11.34 9.91 3.14
N VAL A 31 -10.04 10.16 3.04
CA VAL A 31 -9.10 9.27 2.36
C VAL A 31 -8.24 8.58 3.40
N ASP A 32 -8.33 7.25 3.47
CA ASP A 32 -7.51 6.42 4.34
C ASP A 32 -6.43 5.72 3.52
N ILE A 33 -5.18 6.16 3.68
CA ILE A 33 -4.02 5.55 3.03
C ILE A 33 -3.34 4.47 3.89
N SER A 34 -3.94 4.14 5.04
CA SER A 34 -3.48 3.06 5.90
C SER A 34 -3.80 1.68 5.29
N THR A 35 -3.11 0.65 5.76
CA THR A 35 -3.49 -0.75 5.47
C THR A 35 -4.36 -1.26 6.61
N THR A 36 -5.59 -1.63 6.30
CA THR A 36 -6.62 -2.03 7.26
C THR A 36 -7.33 -3.30 6.81
N GLU A 37 -7.99 -3.98 7.77
CA GLU A 37 -8.84 -5.12 7.47
C GLU A 37 -10.01 -4.71 6.60
N THR A 38 -10.23 -5.41 5.48
CA THR A 38 -11.22 -5.03 4.47
C THR A 38 -12.64 -4.92 5.01
N ASP A 39 -13.06 -5.87 5.84
CA ASP A 39 -14.43 -5.86 6.38
C ASP A 39 -14.60 -4.74 7.42
N LYS A 40 -13.57 -4.48 8.22
CA LYS A 40 -13.56 -3.33 9.13
C LYS A 40 -13.58 -2.00 8.40
N THR A 41 -12.87 -1.89 7.29
CA THR A 41 -12.92 -0.71 6.41
C THR A 41 -14.36 -0.44 5.93
N ARG A 42 -15.06 -1.47 5.48
CA ARG A 42 -16.46 -1.36 5.05
C ARG A 42 -17.40 -0.97 6.19
N GLU A 43 -17.22 -1.57 7.37
CA GLU A 43 -18.00 -1.22 8.58
C GLU A 43 -17.78 0.25 8.97
N MET A 44 -16.53 0.69 9.03
CA MET A 44 -16.18 2.08 9.37
C MET A 44 -16.72 3.07 8.34
N ALA A 45 -16.64 2.75 7.06
CA ALA A 45 -17.19 3.59 5.98
C ALA A 45 -18.71 3.72 6.08
N ALA A 46 -19.42 2.63 6.37
CA ALA A 46 -20.87 2.65 6.57
C ALA A 46 -21.25 3.50 7.78
N ARG A 47 -20.52 3.38 8.89
CA ARG A 47 -20.72 4.21 10.10
C ARG A 47 -20.42 5.68 9.84
N LEU A 48 -19.33 5.99 9.13
CA LEU A 48 -19.03 7.38 8.77
C LEU A 48 -20.13 7.99 7.90
N ALA A 49 -20.70 7.23 6.98
CA ALA A 49 -21.80 7.69 6.14
C ALA A 49 -23.09 7.93 6.95
N SER A 50 -23.41 7.07 7.93
CA SER A 50 -24.60 7.22 8.77
C SER A 50 -24.47 8.33 9.83
N ASP A 51 -23.37 8.35 10.52
CA ASP A 51 -23.17 9.15 11.73
C ASP A 51 -22.42 10.47 11.43
N GLY A 52 -21.65 10.52 10.35
CA GLY A 52 -20.82 11.64 9.91
C GLY A 52 -21.42 12.45 8.76
N GLY A 53 -22.73 12.70 8.77
CA GLY A 53 -23.38 13.63 7.82
C GLY A 53 -23.26 13.20 6.34
N ALA A 54 -23.28 11.91 6.04
CA ALA A 54 -23.10 11.32 4.71
C ALA A 54 -21.70 11.55 4.09
N MET A 55 -20.69 11.75 4.91
CA MET A 55 -19.29 11.83 4.48
C MET A 55 -18.88 10.55 3.77
N LYS A 56 -18.18 10.69 2.65
CA LYS A 56 -17.72 9.54 1.85
C LYS A 56 -16.37 9.05 2.31
N TRP A 57 -16.12 7.75 2.08
CA TRP A 57 -14.85 7.07 2.37
C TRP A 57 -14.16 6.62 1.09
N VAL A 58 -12.86 6.84 1.02
CA VAL A 58 -11.96 6.26 0.02
C VAL A 58 -10.86 5.52 0.77
N ASP A 59 -10.81 4.18 0.65
CA ASP A 59 -9.68 3.39 1.09
C ASP A 59 -8.61 3.39 -0.01
N ALA A 60 -7.43 3.88 0.32
CA ALA A 60 -6.39 4.16 -0.66
C ALA A 60 -4.99 3.68 -0.20
N PRO A 61 -4.85 2.41 0.21
CA PRO A 61 -3.56 1.89 0.64
C PRO A 61 -2.50 2.03 -0.45
N VAL A 62 -1.25 2.12 -0.02
CA VAL A 62 -0.13 2.51 -0.87
C VAL A 62 0.94 1.42 -0.99
N SER A 63 1.69 1.45 -2.08
CA SER A 63 2.90 0.66 -2.31
C SER A 63 4.05 1.55 -2.78
N GLY A 64 5.30 1.13 -2.50
CA GLY A 64 6.53 1.87 -2.84
C GLY A 64 7.37 2.29 -1.63
N GLY A 65 6.79 2.23 -0.43
CA GLY A 65 7.49 2.52 0.83
C GLY A 65 7.96 3.97 0.98
N PRO A 66 8.76 4.27 2.01
CA PRO A 66 9.25 5.62 2.30
C PRO A 66 9.97 6.31 1.13
N PRO A 67 10.79 5.62 0.30
CA PRO A 67 11.44 6.29 -0.84
C PRO A 67 10.44 6.81 -1.88
N ALA A 68 9.39 6.05 -2.18
CA ALA A 68 8.35 6.49 -3.12
C ALA A 68 7.48 7.59 -2.51
N ALA A 69 7.18 7.51 -1.21
CA ALA A 69 6.44 8.55 -0.50
C ALA A 69 7.20 9.90 -0.51
N GLY A 70 8.51 9.88 -0.22
CA GLY A 70 9.34 11.08 -0.20
C GLY A 70 9.52 11.76 -1.56
N THR A 71 9.20 11.07 -2.65
CA THR A 71 9.34 11.58 -4.02
C THR A 71 8.00 11.74 -4.75
N GLY A 72 6.86 11.54 -4.08
CA GLY A 72 5.54 11.60 -4.71
C GLY A 72 5.32 10.52 -5.78
N LYS A 73 5.89 9.32 -5.58
CA LYS A 73 5.85 8.22 -6.56
C LYS A 73 5.19 6.95 -6.02
N LEU A 74 4.25 7.12 -5.12
CA LEU A 74 3.48 5.98 -4.60
C LEU A 74 2.63 5.33 -5.70
N ALA A 75 2.42 4.02 -5.60
CA ALA A 75 1.32 3.34 -6.27
C ALA A 75 0.15 3.29 -5.29
N ILE A 76 -0.95 3.97 -5.61
CA ILE A 76 -2.13 4.07 -4.76
C ILE A 76 -3.27 3.25 -5.37
N MET A 77 -3.80 2.31 -4.60
CA MET A 77 -4.91 1.44 -4.98
C MET A 77 -6.17 1.90 -4.25
N ALA A 78 -7.11 2.50 -4.95
CA ALA A 78 -8.26 3.16 -4.32
C ALA A 78 -9.56 2.38 -4.46
N GLY A 79 -10.27 2.22 -3.34
CA GLY A 79 -11.66 1.75 -3.30
C GLY A 79 -12.58 2.87 -2.82
N GLY A 80 -13.74 3.02 -3.46
CA GLY A 80 -14.71 4.05 -3.11
C GLY A 80 -15.71 4.33 -4.22
N ASP A 81 -16.63 5.24 -3.94
CA ASP A 81 -17.58 5.77 -4.93
C ASP A 81 -16.84 6.58 -6.00
N GLU A 82 -17.21 6.45 -7.27
CA GLU A 82 -16.56 7.13 -8.40
C GLU A 82 -16.49 8.65 -8.23
N ALA A 83 -17.54 9.28 -7.71
CA ALA A 83 -17.56 10.71 -7.48
C ALA A 83 -16.59 11.13 -6.36
N ALA A 84 -16.47 10.31 -5.30
CA ALA A 84 -15.49 10.53 -4.25
C ALA A 84 -14.05 10.38 -4.75
N ILE A 85 -13.78 9.36 -5.58
CA ILE A 85 -12.49 9.16 -6.25
C ILE A 85 -12.14 10.36 -7.13
N ALA A 86 -13.07 10.83 -7.96
CA ALA A 86 -12.86 12.00 -8.82
C ALA A 86 -12.56 13.26 -8.00
N GLN A 87 -13.27 13.46 -6.88
CA GLN A 87 -13.09 14.62 -5.99
C GLN A 87 -11.68 14.70 -5.40
N VAL A 88 -11.08 13.56 -5.06
CA VAL A 88 -9.76 13.50 -4.40
C VAL A 88 -8.59 13.32 -5.38
N SER A 89 -8.86 13.03 -6.65
CA SER A 89 -7.86 12.59 -7.62
C SER A 89 -6.73 13.59 -7.83
N ALA A 90 -7.02 14.89 -7.82
CA ALA A 90 -5.99 15.93 -7.99
C ALA A 90 -4.93 15.84 -6.88
N VAL A 91 -5.37 15.78 -5.62
CA VAL A 91 -4.47 15.67 -4.45
C VAL A 91 -3.74 14.32 -4.44
N MET A 92 -4.43 13.23 -4.79
CA MET A 92 -3.80 11.91 -4.81
C MET A 92 -2.74 11.78 -5.90
N ASN A 93 -2.93 12.40 -7.05
CA ASN A 93 -1.95 12.42 -8.14
C ASN A 93 -0.66 13.19 -7.79
N ASP A 94 -0.71 14.16 -6.87
CA ASP A 94 0.48 14.83 -6.36
C ASP A 94 1.36 13.92 -5.47
N LEU A 95 0.77 12.87 -4.91
CA LEU A 95 1.44 11.90 -4.03
C LEU A 95 1.87 10.62 -4.75
N ALA A 96 1.41 10.41 -5.99
CA ALA A 96 1.47 9.10 -6.65
C ALA A 96 2.06 9.15 -8.06
N ALA A 97 2.81 8.09 -8.41
CA ALA A 97 3.08 7.74 -9.80
C ALA A 97 1.84 7.12 -10.48
N SER A 98 0.97 6.48 -9.69
CA SER A 98 -0.30 5.95 -10.16
C SER A 98 -1.36 6.00 -9.06
N PHE A 99 -2.54 6.51 -9.38
CA PHE A 99 -3.74 6.47 -8.54
C PHE A 99 -4.82 5.73 -9.32
N THR A 100 -5.14 4.51 -8.88
CA THR A 100 -6.01 3.60 -9.64
C THR A 100 -7.26 3.26 -8.84
N HIS A 101 -8.44 3.55 -9.41
CA HIS A 101 -9.73 3.12 -8.86
C HIS A 101 -9.95 1.63 -9.11
N MET A 102 -10.05 0.85 -8.05
CA MET A 102 -10.14 -0.61 -8.07
C MET A 102 -11.57 -1.13 -7.89
N GLY A 103 -12.53 -0.27 -7.53
CA GLY A 103 -13.92 -0.65 -7.26
C GLY A 103 -14.49 0.02 -6.01
N PRO A 104 -15.56 -0.54 -5.42
CA PRO A 104 -16.21 0.03 -4.24
C PRO A 104 -15.30 0.00 -3.01
N VAL A 105 -15.75 0.61 -1.90
CA VAL A 105 -15.05 0.61 -0.60
C VAL A 105 -14.56 -0.79 -0.22
N GLY A 106 -13.30 -0.89 0.17
CA GLY A 106 -12.59 -2.13 0.47
C GLY A 106 -11.83 -2.72 -0.72
N ALA A 107 -12.07 -2.26 -1.97
CA ALA A 107 -11.36 -2.76 -3.14
C ALA A 107 -9.88 -2.37 -3.14
N GLY A 108 -9.53 -1.21 -2.59
CA GLY A 108 -8.16 -0.80 -2.37
C GLY A 108 -7.44 -1.75 -1.40
N GLN A 109 -8.07 -2.07 -0.27
CA GLN A 109 -7.50 -3.00 0.73
C GLN A 109 -7.32 -4.42 0.16
N ILE A 110 -8.30 -4.93 -0.62
CA ILE A 110 -8.15 -6.22 -1.32
C ILE A 110 -6.96 -6.18 -2.27
N THR A 111 -6.83 -5.10 -3.05
CA THR A 111 -5.70 -4.94 -3.97
C THR A 111 -4.37 -4.86 -3.22
N LYS A 112 -4.36 -4.22 -2.05
CA LYS A 112 -3.18 -4.19 -1.18
C LYS A 112 -2.82 -5.60 -0.68
N MET A 113 -3.78 -6.43 -0.29
CA MET A 113 -3.52 -7.83 0.06
C MET A 113 -2.87 -8.60 -1.10
N ILE A 114 -3.38 -8.43 -2.32
CA ILE A 114 -2.78 -9.04 -3.52
C ILE A 114 -1.34 -8.54 -3.72
N ASN A 115 -1.12 -7.23 -3.59
CA ASN A 115 0.24 -6.67 -3.63
C ASN A 115 1.15 -7.32 -2.59
N GLN A 116 0.67 -7.53 -1.36
CA GLN A 116 1.47 -8.14 -0.29
C GLN A 116 1.78 -9.61 -0.58
N VAL A 117 0.85 -10.39 -1.10
CA VAL A 117 1.11 -11.76 -1.56
C VAL A 117 2.26 -11.78 -2.57
N LEU A 118 2.21 -10.91 -3.58
CA LEU A 118 3.25 -10.82 -4.61
C LEU A 118 4.60 -10.38 -4.02
N VAL A 119 4.61 -9.34 -3.20
CA VAL A 119 5.84 -8.78 -2.60
C VAL A 119 6.49 -9.79 -1.67
N LEU A 120 5.74 -10.36 -0.72
CA LEU A 120 6.30 -11.26 0.31
C LEU A 120 6.79 -12.58 -0.29
N THR A 121 6.06 -13.13 -1.26
CA THR A 121 6.51 -14.33 -1.98
C THR A 121 7.80 -14.05 -2.74
N ASN A 122 7.91 -12.88 -3.37
CA ASN A 122 9.14 -12.49 -4.05
C ASN A 122 10.35 -12.39 -3.12
N TYR A 123 10.22 -11.92 -1.87
CA TYR A 123 11.33 -11.97 -0.91
C TYR A 123 11.86 -13.40 -0.74
N CYS A 124 10.98 -14.38 -0.57
CA CYS A 124 11.39 -15.78 -0.42
C CYS A 124 12.07 -16.31 -1.70
N VAL A 125 11.46 -16.04 -2.85
CA VAL A 125 11.99 -16.49 -4.15
C VAL A 125 13.37 -15.89 -4.44
N LEU A 126 13.59 -14.61 -4.15
CA LEU A 126 14.88 -13.95 -4.34
C LEU A 126 15.95 -14.51 -3.40
N ALA A 127 15.59 -14.86 -2.17
CA ALA A 127 16.53 -15.49 -1.24
C ALA A 127 16.95 -16.89 -1.72
N GLU A 128 16.01 -17.69 -2.23
CA GLU A 128 16.32 -19.01 -2.83
C GLU A 128 17.19 -18.87 -4.10
N ALA A 129 16.89 -17.89 -4.96
CA ALA A 129 17.69 -17.62 -6.14
C ALA A 129 19.13 -17.22 -5.78
N LEU A 130 19.32 -16.40 -4.74
CA LEU A 130 20.65 -16.04 -4.23
C LEU A 130 21.40 -17.28 -3.72
N ARG A 131 20.73 -18.12 -2.93
CA ARG A 131 21.33 -19.38 -2.44
C ARG A 131 21.75 -20.32 -3.58
N LEU A 132 20.94 -20.38 -4.63
CA LEU A 132 21.28 -21.18 -5.82
C LEU A 132 22.51 -20.62 -6.52
N ALA A 133 22.63 -19.31 -6.70
CA ALA A 133 23.78 -18.67 -7.30
C ALA A 133 25.07 -18.93 -6.50
N GLU A 134 25.01 -18.78 -5.16
CA GLU A 134 26.13 -19.08 -4.25
C GLU A 134 26.59 -20.54 -4.37
N LYS A 135 25.65 -21.50 -4.33
CA LYS A 135 25.94 -22.92 -4.46
C LYS A 135 26.47 -23.28 -5.86
N GLY A 136 26.00 -22.60 -6.88
CA GLY A 136 26.44 -22.80 -8.27
C GLY A 136 27.81 -22.18 -8.57
N GLY A 137 28.38 -21.42 -7.63
CA GLY A 137 29.70 -20.78 -7.78
C GLY A 137 29.75 -19.70 -8.85
N ILE A 138 28.59 -19.08 -9.17
CA ILE A 138 28.51 -17.97 -10.12
C ILE A 138 28.58 -16.61 -9.40
N ASP A 139 28.93 -15.57 -10.15
CA ASP A 139 28.93 -14.21 -9.62
C ASP A 139 27.50 -13.70 -9.42
N ALA A 140 26.99 -13.84 -8.20
CA ALA A 140 25.63 -13.48 -7.84
C ALA A 140 25.33 -11.98 -8.06
N ALA A 141 26.34 -11.09 -8.01
CA ALA A 141 26.16 -9.66 -8.25
C ALA A 141 25.72 -9.32 -9.68
N LYS A 142 25.97 -10.22 -10.63
CA LYS A 142 25.59 -10.04 -12.04
C LYS A 142 24.14 -10.43 -12.34
N ILE A 143 23.48 -11.16 -11.46
CA ILE A 143 22.14 -11.72 -11.69
C ILE A 143 21.10 -10.62 -12.01
N PRO A 144 20.98 -9.53 -11.22
CA PRO A 144 19.99 -8.50 -11.53
C PRO A 144 20.12 -7.92 -12.93
N ALA A 145 21.34 -7.57 -13.36
CA ALA A 145 21.57 -7.00 -14.68
C ALA A 145 21.36 -8.04 -15.80
N ALA A 146 21.82 -9.27 -15.60
CA ALA A 146 21.69 -10.33 -16.59
C ALA A 146 20.24 -10.71 -16.87
N LEU A 147 19.36 -10.65 -15.86
CA LEU A 147 17.97 -11.04 -15.98
C LEU A 147 17.01 -9.86 -16.22
N ALA A 148 17.50 -8.62 -16.14
CA ALA A 148 16.66 -7.42 -16.29
C ALA A 148 15.79 -7.42 -17.56
N PRO A 149 16.26 -7.79 -18.77
CA PRO A 149 15.45 -7.76 -19.98
C PRO A 149 14.50 -8.95 -20.12
N GLY A 150 14.64 -9.97 -19.27
CA GLY A 150 13.85 -11.21 -19.35
C GLY A 150 12.62 -11.19 -18.44
N HIS A 151 11.82 -12.24 -18.49
CA HIS A 151 10.61 -12.42 -17.67
C HIS A 151 10.89 -12.42 -16.15
N ALA A 152 12.11 -12.78 -15.74
CA ALA A 152 12.52 -12.74 -14.34
C ALA A 152 12.87 -11.32 -13.85
N GLY A 153 13.03 -10.37 -14.77
CA GLY A 153 13.31 -8.97 -14.44
C GLY A 153 12.17 -8.34 -13.65
N SER A 154 12.50 -7.70 -12.52
CA SER A 154 11.50 -7.01 -11.69
C SER A 154 12.16 -5.91 -10.85
N ASN A 155 11.37 -4.93 -10.40
CA ASN A 155 11.85 -3.92 -9.46
C ASN A 155 12.41 -4.55 -8.19
N MET A 156 11.82 -5.65 -7.72
CA MET A 156 12.30 -6.35 -6.53
C MET A 156 13.65 -7.04 -6.78
N LEU A 157 13.84 -7.66 -7.94
CA LEU A 157 15.15 -8.21 -8.30
C LEU A 157 16.22 -7.11 -8.33
N GLN A 158 15.89 -5.92 -8.83
CA GLN A 158 16.86 -4.82 -8.93
C GLN A 158 17.16 -4.15 -7.57
N SER A 159 16.19 -4.08 -6.66
CA SER A 159 16.31 -3.32 -5.42
C SER A 159 16.56 -4.18 -4.17
N ILE A 160 15.99 -5.38 -4.10
CA ILE A 160 16.04 -6.23 -2.90
C ILE A 160 17.16 -7.27 -2.99
N TYR A 161 17.36 -7.86 -4.15
CA TYR A 161 18.38 -8.90 -4.31
C TYR A 161 19.81 -8.40 -3.98
N PRO A 162 20.28 -7.20 -4.42
CA PRO A 162 21.55 -6.66 -4.00
C PRO A 162 21.68 -6.48 -2.48
N ARG A 163 20.63 -6.00 -1.81
CA ARG A 163 20.62 -5.87 -0.36
C ARG A 163 20.75 -7.21 0.36
N MET A 164 20.11 -8.26 -0.16
CA MET A 164 20.29 -9.62 0.36
C MET A 164 21.71 -10.13 0.18
N LEU A 165 22.33 -9.86 -0.97
CA LEU A 165 23.71 -10.20 -1.27
C LEU A 165 24.70 -9.52 -0.32
N GLU A 166 24.47 -8.24 -0.05
CA GLU A 166 25.27 -7.42 0.88
C GLU A 166 24.95 -7.70 2.36
N ARG A 167 23.96 -8.56 2.64
CA ARG A 167 23.45 -8.85 3.99
C ARG A 167 22.98 -7.58 4.72
N ASP A 168 22.42 -6.64 3.96
CA ASP A 168 21.76 -5.46 4.53
C ASP A 168 20.39 -5.83 5.09
N PHE A 169 20.34 -6.12 6.38
CA PHE A 169 19.12 -6.45 7.11
C PHE A 169 18.56 -5.25 7.89
N ALA A 170 18.93 -4.04 7.52
CA ALA A 170 18.35 -2.85 8.12
C ALA A 170 16.82 -2.86 7.95
N PRO A 171 16.03 -2.71 9.03
CA PRO A 171 14.57 -2.77 8.96
C PRO A 171 14.02 -1.68 8.03
N ALA A 172 13.25 -2.10 7.02
CA ALA A 172 12.56 -1.19 6.09
C ALA A 172 11.03 -1.13 6.35
N GLY A 173 10.54 -1.90 7.31
CA GLY A 173 9.13 -1.98 7.68
C GLY A 173 8.91 -2.92 8.86
N TYR A 174 7.68 -3.02 9.30
CA TYR A 174 7.29 -3.88 10.41
C TYR A 174 6.44 -5.05 9.93
N ALA A 175 6.77 -6.27 10.33
CA ALA A 175 6.02 -7.48 9.97
C ALA A 175 4.53 -7.43 10.36
N ARG A 176 4.16 -6.62 11.36
CA ARG A 176 2.77 -6.42 11.77
C ARG A 176 1.92 -5.60 10.79
N GLN A 177 2.56 -4.94 9.83
CA GLN A 177 1.90 -4.07 8.83
C GLN A 177 1.75 -4.76 7.47
N VAL A 178 1.98 -6.09 7.45
CA VAL A 178 2.05 -6.87 6.21
C VAL A 178 0.93 -7.89 6.16
#